data_2e2ee58c2886736127a48e75b20ce357
#
_entry.id   2e2ee58c2886736127a48e75b20ce357
#
_cell.length_a   1.000
_cell.length_b   1.000
_cell.length_c   1.000
_cell.angle_alpha   90.00
_cell.angle_beta   90.00
_cell.angle_gamma   90.00
#
_symmetry.space_group_name_H-M   'P 1'
#
loop_
_entity.id
_entity.type
_entity.pdbx_description
1 polymer ?
#
loop_
_entity_poly.entity_id
_entity_poly.type
_entity_poly.pdbx_seq_one_letter_code
_entity_poly.pdbx_strand_id
1 'polypeptide(L)'
;MITLTDTPDPRLEQILEDGLAAYNAEKTQRRDWRALAIMAHDPDTGELAGGLLGRTSLGLFFLDLFYLPERLRRNGTGSAMMRMAETEAIRRGCRAATLVTVNFQAPEFYARHGWEEFGRIASAPGVERIFMRKALSC
;
A
#
# COMPACT_ATOMS: atom_id res chain seq x y z
N MET A 1 -23.07 18.59 -15.41
CA MET A 1 -23.87 17.41 -15.06
C MET A 1 -23.01 16.42 -14.32
N ILE A 2 -23.51 15.88 -13.20
CA ILE A 2 -22.79 14.92 -12.39
C ILE A 2 -23.64 13.66 -12.21
N THR A 3 -22.96 12.51 -12.11
CA THR A 3 -23.60 11.18 -11.99
C THR A 3 -22.98 10.39 -10.84
N LEU A 4 -23.81 9.61 -10.16
CA LEU A 4 -23.37 8.67 -9.12
C LEU A 4 -23.36 7.25 -9.69
N THR A 5 -22.29 6.50 -9.46
CA THR A 5 -22.19 5.10 -9.94
C THR A 5 -21.23 4.30 -9.07
N ASP A 6 -21.45 3.00 -9.00
CA ASP A 6 -20.50 2.06 -8.42
C ASP A 6 -19.73 1.27 -9.50
N THR A 7 -19.97 1.63 -10.77
CA THR A 7 -19.27 1.06 -11.93
C THR A 7 -18.62 2.19 -12.71
N PRO A 8 -17.50 2.74 -12.20
CA PRO A 8 -16.89 3.93 -12.82
C PRO A 8 -16.38 3.66 -14.23
N ASP A 9 -16.40 4.71 -15.04
CA ASP A 9 -15.75 4.69 -16.34
C ASP A 9 -14.27 4.35 -16.14
N PRO A 10 -13.71 3.38 -16.88
CA PRO A 10 -12.31 3.00 -16.74
C PRO A 10 -11.30 4.15 -16.91
N ARG A 11 -11.69 5.24 -17.54
CA ARG A 11 -10.82 6.40 -17.76
C ARG A 11 -10.81 7.36 -16.59
N LEU A 12 -11.76 7.24 -15.66
CA LEU A 12 -11.91 8.21 -14.57
C LEU A 12 -10.65 8.30 -13.70
N GLU A 13 -10.08 7.16 -13.33
CA GLU A 13 -8.90 7.12 -12.49
C GLU A 13 -7.74 7.91 -13.12
N GLN A 14 -7.50 7.70 -14.41
CA GLN A 14 -6.42 8.40 -15.11
C GLN A 14 -6.67 9.90 -15.19
N ILE A 15 -7.92 10.30 -15.45
CA ILE A 15 -8.29 11.71 -15.49
C ILE A 15 -8.02 12.38 -14.15
N LEU A 16 -8.41 11.71 -13.05
CA LEU A 16 -8.20 12.25 -11.70
C LEU A 16 -6.72 12.32 -11.36
N GLU A 17 -5.97 11.26 -11.66
CA GLU A 17 -4.54 11.23 -11.40
C GLU A 17 -3.79 12.31 -12.16
N ASP A 18 -4.10 12.46 -13.45
CA ASP A 18 -3.44 13.49 -14.28
C ASP A 18 -3.76 14.89 -13.77
N GLY A 19 -5.00 15.14 -13.40
CA GLY A 19 -5.41 16.44 -12.88
C GLY A 19 -4.73 16.76 -11.55
N LEU A 20 -4.71 15.79 -10.64
CA LEU A 20 -4.06 15.98 -9.34
C LEU A 20 -2.54 16.09 -9.47
N ALA A 21 -1.93 15.30 -10.35
CA ALA A 21 -0.49 15.36 -10.58
C ALA A 21 -0.08 16.73 -11.12
N ALA A 22 -0.85 17.29 -12.04
CA ALA A 22 -0.58 18.63 -12.58
C ALA A 22 -0.69 19.69 -11.48
N TYR A 23 -1.72 19.61 -10.64
CA TYR A 23 -1.91 20.54 -9.53
C TYR A 23 -0.78 20.41 -8.51
N ASN A 24 -0.42 19.18 -8.14
CA ASN A 24 0.64 18.92 -7.18
C ASN A 24 1.99 19.39 -7.71
N ALA A 25 2.27 19.18 -8.98
CA ALA A 25 3.52 19.64 -9.60
C ALA A 25 3.63 21.17 -9.58
N GLU A 26 2.51 21.87 -9.78
CA GLU A 26 2.46 23.32 -9.69
C GLU A 26 2.83 23.82 -8.30
N LYS A 27 2.34 23.12 -7.25
CA LYS A 27 2.57 23.53 -5.85
C LYS A 27 3.89 23.06 -5.28
N THR A 28 4.36 21.88 -5.67
CA THR A 28 5.53 21.24 -5.05
C THR A 28 6.73 21.11 -5.97
N GLN A 29 6.57 21.38 -7.26
CA GLN A 29 7.57 21.13 -8.30
C GLN A 29 7.88 19.64 -8.45
N ARG A 30 6.96 18.75 -8.01
CA ARG A 30 7.15 17.30 -8.05
C ARG A 30 5.99 16.61 -8.76
N ARG A 31 6.32 15.66 -9.62
CA ARG A 31 5.35 14.82 -10.31
C ARG A 31 5.90 13.39 -10.27
N ASP A 32 5.79 12.77 -9.10
CA ASP A 32 6.50 11.53 -8.80
C ASP A 32 5.60 10.36 -8.41
N TRP A 33 4.31 10.41 -8.71
CA TRP A 33 3.41 9.29 -8.44
C TRP A 33 3.89 8.05 -9.22
N ARG A 34 4.06 6.93 -8.51
CA ARG A 34 4.50 5.68 -9.13
C ARG A 34 3.94 4.49 -8.37
N ALA A 35 3.46 3.49 -9.13
CA ALA A 35 3.07 2.22 -8.53
C ALA A 35 4.29 1.51 -7.96
N LEU A 36 4.09 0.79 -6.85
CA LEU A 36 5.07 -0.09 -6.26
C LEU A 36 4.41 -1.43 -6.01
N ALA A 37 4.88 -2.46 -6.71
CA ALA A 37 4.31 -3.79 -6.61
C ALA A 37 5.40 -4.82 -6.36
N ILE A 38 5.08 -5.79 -5.50
CA ILE A 38 5.91 -6.98 -5.29
C ILE A 38 5.02 -8.16 -5.65
N MET A 39 5.45 -8.95 -6.62
CA MET A 39 4.67 -10.11 -7.06
C MET A 39 5.25 -11.38 -6.45
N ALA A 40 4.40 -12.21 -5.87
CA ALA A 40 4.79 -13.48 -5.29
C ALA A 40 4.27 -14.61 -6.16
N HIS A 41 5.19 -15.44 -6.67
CA HIS A 41 4.87 -16.57 -7.52
C HIS A 41 4.94 -17.87 -6.73
N ASP A 42 4.08 -18.81 -7.06
CA ASP A 42 4.13 -20.14 -6.50
C ASP A 42 5.41 -20.83 -6.99
N PRO A 43 6.27 -21.29 -6.09
CA PRO A 43 7.54 -21.91 -6.51
C PRO A 43 7.37 -23.23 -7.27
N ASP A 44 6.22 -23.89 -7.12
CA ASP A 44 5.98 -25.17 -7.78
C ASP A 44 5.41 -25.01 -9.18
N THR A 45 4.58 -24.00 -9.41
CA THR A 45 3.89 -23.80 -10.69
C THR A 45 4.36 -22.57 -11.45
N GLY A 46 5.02 -21.62 -10.78
CA GLY A 46 5.42 -20.33 -11.36
C GLY A 46 4.26 -19.34 -11.53
N GLU A 47 3.05 -19.72 -11.14
CA GLU A 47 1.89 -18.85 -11.28
C GLU A 47 1.90 -17.73 -10.24
N LEU A 48 1.37 -16.59 -10.64
CA LEU A 48 1.19 -15.47 -9.73
C LEU A 48 0.17 -15.85 -8.66
N ALA A 49 0.56 -15.81 -7.39
CA ALA A 49 -0.26 -16.31 -6.29
C ALA A 49 -0.64 -15.24 -5.27
N GLY A 50 0.10 -14.17 -5.20
CA GLY A 50 -0.16 -13.10 -4.23
C GLY A 50 0.82 -11.97 -4.44
N GLY A 51 0.90 -11.07 -3.47
CA GLY A 51 1.82 -9.97 -3.58
C GLY A 51 1.45 -8.79 -2.72
N LEU A 52 2.10 -7.68 -3.03
CA LEU A 52 1.92 -6.41 -2.37
C LEU A 52 1.73 -5.36 -3.45
N LEU A 53 0.73 -4.50 -3.27
CA LEU A 53 0.47 -3.40 -4.19
C LEU A 53 0.36 -2.11 -3.41
N GLY A 54 1.08 -1.12 -3.86
CA GLY A 54 1.05 0.21 -3.28
C GLY A 54 1.47 1.26 -4.28
N ARG A 55 1.79 2.43 -3.76
CA ARG A 55 2.20 3.57 -4.58
C ARG A 55 3.06 4.51 -3.76
N THR A 56 3.89 5.26 -4.44
CA THR A 56 4.70 6.30 -3.80
C THR A 56 4.38 7.64 -4.44
N SER A 57 4.25 8.67 -3.60
CA SER A 57 3.96 10.03 -4.06
C SER A 57 4.35 11.01 -2.96
N LEU A 58 5.03 12.06 -3.34
CA LEU A 58 5.37 13.18 -2.46
C LEU A 58 6.01 12.73 -1.13
N GLY A 59 6.88 11.73 -1.22
CA GLY A 59 7.65 11.26 -0.07
C GLY A 59 6.95 10.24 0.82
N LEU A 60 5.78 9.76 0.44
CA LEU A 60 5.02 8.80 1.23
C LEU A 60 4.78 7.52 0.42
N PHE A 61 4.99 6.38 1.07
CA PHE A 61 4.63 5.07 0.52
C PHE A 61 3.28 4.66 1.09
N PHE A 62 2.31 4.43 0.21
CA PHE A 62 1.00 3.90 0.57
C PHE A 62 0.99 2.41 0.25
N LEU A 63 0.84 1.57 1.27
CA LEU A 63 0.65 0.15 1.07
C LEU A 63 -0.86 -0.11 1.00
N ASP A 64 -1.37 -0.41 -0.19
CA ASP A 64 -2.80 -0.51 -0.41
C ASP A 64 -3.34 -1.92 -0.20
N LEU A 65 -2.65 -2.95 -0.71
CA LEU A 65 -3.08 -4.34 -0.62
C LEU A 65 -1.87 -5.24 -0.39
N PHE A 66 -2.05 -6.25 0.47
CA PHE A 66 -1.00 -7.23 0.75
C PHE A 66 -1.68 -8.57 1.04
N TYR A 67 -1.37 -9.57 0.23
CA TYR A 67 -1.95 -10.90 0.39
C TYR A 67 -0.98 -11.98 -0.04
N LEU A 68 -0.88 -13.02 0.80
CA LEU A 68 -0.22 -14.28 0.47
C LEU A 68 -1.17 -15.41 0.83
N PRO A 69 -1.31 -16.43 -0.04
CA PRO A 69 -2.04 -17.61 0.34
C PRO A 69 -1.36 -18.32 1.49
N GLU A 70 -2.12 -19.04 2.29
CA GLU A 70 -1.62 -19.67 3.52
C GLU A 70 -0.39 -20.54 3.28
N ARG A 71 -0.36 -21.29 2.18
CA ARG A 71 0.76 -22.18 1.85
C ARG A 71 2.09 -21.45 1.60
N LEU A 72 2.04 -20.15 1.30
CA LEU A 72 3.24 -19.33 1.09
C LEU A 72 3.60 -18.48 2.31
N ARG A 73 2.87 -18.63 3.40
CA ARG A 73 3.14 -17.92 4.65
C ARG A 73 4.11 -18.69 5.52
N ARG A 74 4.60 -18.08 6.62
CA ARG A 74 5.38 -18.69 7.68
C ARG A 74 6.78 -19.17 7.30
N ASN A 75 7.26 -18.81 6.10
CA ASN A 75 8.62 -19.11 5.68
C ASN A 75 9.45 -17.85 5.44
N GLY A 76 9.00 -16.72 6.00
CA GLY A 76 9.69 -15.43 5.87
C GLY A 76 9.39 -14.68 4.58
N THR A 77 8.52 -15.19 3.72
CA THR A 77 8.19 -14.53 2.45
C THR A 77 7.58 -13.16 2.66
N GLY A 78 6.57 -13.04 3.54
CA GLY A 78 5.93 -11.76 3.83
C GLY A 78 6.91 -10.73 4.34
N SER A 79 7.81 -11.13 5.24
CA SER A 79 8.84 -10.25 5.78
C SER A 79 9.82 -9.81 4.70
N ALA A 80 10.21 -10.71 3.81
CA ALA A 80 11.11 -10.39 2.70
C ALA A 80 10.45 -9.38 1.76
N MET A 81 9.16 -9.58 1.44
CA MET A 81 8.41 -8.67 0.59
C MET A 81 8.31 -7.28 1.22
N MET A 82 8.07 -7.21 2.51
CA MET A 82 8.00 -5.94 3.23
C MET A 82 9.34 -5.21 3.15
N ARG A 83 10.44 -5.91 3.38
CA ARG A 83 11.77 -5.31 3.28
C ARG A 83 12.05 -4.80 1.87
N MET A 84 11.67 -5.56 0.84
CA MET A 84 11.84 -5.14 -0.55
C MET A 84 11.06 -3.86 -0.84
N ALA A 85 9.81 -3.80 -0.39
CA ALA A 85 8.95 -2.64 -0.62
C ALA A 85 9.52 -1.41 0.09
N GLU A 86 9.93 -1.54 1.34
CA GLU A 86 10.48 -0.43 2.11
C GLU A 86 11.80 0.07 1.53
N THR A 87 12.66 -0.85 1.10
CA THR A 87 13.92 -0.49 0.45
C THR A 87 13.68 0.30 -0.83
N GLU A 88 12.73 -0.14 -1.65
CA GLU A 88 12.38 0.57 -2.87
C GLU A 88 11.76 1.94 -2.57
N ALA A 89 10.90 2.02 -1.56
CA ALA A 89 10.30 3.29 -1.15
C ALA A 89 11.37 4.29 -0.72
N ILE A 90 12.34 3.84 0.07
CA ILE A 90 13.48 4.69 0.49
C ILE A 90 14.28 5.14 -0.73
N ARG A 91 14.55 4.23 -1.67
CA ARG A 91 15.27 4.57 -2.90
C ARG A 91 14.55 5.65 -3.70
N ARG A 92 13.21 5.67 -3.66
CA ARG A 92 12.37 6.69 -4.31
C ARG A 92 12.27 7.98 -3.52
N GLY A 93 12.91 8.07 -2.35
CA GLY A 93 12.91 9.27 -1.51
C GLY A 93 11.78 9.34 -0.50
N CYS A 94 11.07 8.25 -0.26
CA CYS A 94 10.02 8.24 0.76
C CYS A 94 10.61 8.26 2.15
N ARG A 95 10.01 9.09 3.02
CA ARG A 95 10.41 9.21 4.43
C ARG A 95 9.47 8.50 5.38
N ALA A 96 8.31 8.09 4.91
CA ALA A 96 7.32 7.43 5.73
C ALA A 96 6.45 6.52 4.88
N ALA A 97 5.75 5.61 5.54
CA ALA A 97 4.81 4.72 4.91
C ALA A 97 3.53 4.66 5.74
N THR A 98 2.42 4.35 5.10
CA THR A 98 1.12 4.22 5.76
C THR A 98 0.33 3.06 5.18
N LEU A 99 -0.54 2.50 6.00
CA LEU A 99 -1.49 1.47 5.58
C LEU A 99 -2.72 1.50 6.49
N VAL A 100 -3.78 0.89 6.00
CA VAL A 100 -4.99 0.64 6.80
C VAL A 100 -5.24 -0.87 6.78
N THR A 101 -5.41 -1.44 7.95
CA THR A 101 -5.75 -2.86 8.07
C THR A 101 -7.00 -3.00 8.95
N VAL A 102 -7.46 -4.21 9.16
CA VAL A 102 -8.57 -4.47 10.07
C VAL A 102 -8.09 -5.35 11.22
N ASN A 103 -8.81 -5.32 12.33
CA ASN A 103 -8.40 -6.00 13.55
C ASN A 103 -8.22 -7.53 13.39
N PHE A 104 -8.81 -8.13 12.37
CA PHE A 104 -8.65 -9.58 12.11
C PHE A 104 -7.69 -9.89 10.94
N GLN A 105 -7.01 -8.87 10.37
CA GLN A 105 -6.05 -9.05 9.27
C GLN A 105 -4.61 -8.80 9.73
N ALA A 106 -4.20 -9.48 10.80
CA ALA A 106 -2.82 -9.54 11.28
C ALA A 106 -2.12 -8.19 11.51
N PRO A 107 -2.73 -7.27 12.29
CA PRO A 107 -2.02 -6.02 12.64
C PRO A 107 -0.70 -6.30 13.38
N GLU A 108 -0.59 -7.43 14.06
CA GLU A 108 0.63 -7.84 14.75
C GLU A 108 1.79 -8.07 13.79
N PHE A 109 1.52 -8.53 12.57
CA PHE A 109 2.57 -8.69 11.56
C PHE A 109 3.25 -7.34 11.29
N TYR A 110 2.45 -6.31 11.10
CA TYR A 110 2.99 -4.97 10.84
C TYR A 110 3.71 -4.42 12.07
N ALA A 111 3.13 -4.62 13.25
CA ALA A 111 3.77 -4.16 14.49
C ALA A 111 5.15 -4.77 14.67
N ARG A 112 5.31 -6.06 14.36
CA ARG A 112 6.61 -6.74 14.44
C ARG A 112 7.63 -6.16 13.46
N HIS A 113 7.17 -5.50 12.40
CA HIS A 113 8.03 -4.86 11.41
C HIS A 113 8.21 -3.36 11.64
N GLY A 114 7.88 -2.88 12.83
CA GLY A 114 8.12 -1.50 13.21
C GLY A 114 7.03 -0.52 12.86
N TRP A 115 5.88 -1.02 12.41
CA TRP A 115 4.73 -0.17 12.15
C TRP A 115 4.01 0.15 13.46
N GLU A 116 3.53 1.38 13.59
CA GLU A 116 2.78 1.81 14.77
C GLU A 116 1.37 2.24 14.39
N GLU A 117 0.43 1.91 15.26
CA GLU A 117 -0.95 2.37 15.09
C GLU A 117 -1.05 3.85 15.44
N PHE A 118 -1.77 4.61 14.63
CA PHE A 118 -2.01 6.02 14.94
C PHE A 118 -3.50 6.40 14.90
N GLY A 119 -4.39 5.45 14.65
CA GLY A 119 -5.83 5.71 14.72
C GLY A 119 -6.64 4.46 14.47
N ARG A 120 -7.90 4.49 14.92
CA ARG A 120 -8.87 3.41 14.71
C ARG A 120 -10.23 3.97 14.40
N ILE A 121 -10.96 3.26 13.57
CA ILE A 121 -12.36 3.58 13.27
C ILE A 121 -13.17 2.31 13.37
N ALA A 122 -14.17 2.29 14.27
CA ALA A 122 -15.15 1.20 14.30
C ALA A 122 -16.05 1.35 13.07
N SER A 123 -16.05 0.37 12.20
CA SER A 123 -16.74 0.46 10.91
C SER A 123 -17.95 -0.46 10.81
N ALA A 124 -17.97 -1.55 11.56
CA ALA A 124 -19.06 -2.50 11.62
C ALA A 124 -19.00 -3.24 12.96
N PRO A 125 -20.05 -3.96 13.39
CA PRO A 125 -19.98 -4.72 14.63
C PRO A 125 -18.80 -5.70 14.62
N GLY A 126 -17.89 -5.53 15.60
CA GLY A 126 -16.70 -6.37 15.72
C GLY A 126 -15.59 -6.05 14.72
N VAL A 127 -15.73 -5.01 13.90
CA VAL A 127 -14.74 -4.65 12.89
C VAL A 127 -14.20 -3.26 13.18
N GLU A 128 -12.88 -3.17 13.32
CA GLU A 128 -12.18 -1.90 13.45
C GLU A 128 -11.15 -1.75 12.34
N ARG A 129 -11.13 -0.57 11.72
CA ARG A 129 -10.08 -0.19 10.77
C ARG A 129 -8.94 0.41 11.57
N ILE A 130 -7.74 -0.13 11.38
CA ILE A 130 -6.55 0.28 12.12
C ILE A 130 -5.61 0.99 11.15
N PHE A 131 -5.29 2.25 11.47
CA PHE A 131 -4.43 3.08 10.65
C PHE A 131 -3.02 3.01 11.22
N MET A 132 -2.07 2.59 10.39
CA MET A 132 -0.70 2.38 10.81
C MET A 132 0.27 3.19 9.97
N ARG A 133 1.40 3.54 10.57
CA ARG A 133 2.47 4.28 9.89
C ARG A 133 3.81 3.74 10.30
N LYS A 134 4.81 4.02 9.47
CA LYS A 134 6.20 3.68 9.77
C LYS A 134 7.10 4.78 9.23
N ALA A 135 8.04 5.24 10.05
CA ALA A 135 9.11 6.13 9.58
C ALA A 135 10.11 5.30 8.77
N LEU A 136 10.49 5.79 7.61
CA LEU A 136 11.48 5.15 6.75
C LEU A 136 12.76 5.97 6.82
N SER A 137 13.89 5.28 6.91
CA SER A 137 15.20 5.95 6.98
C SER A 137 16.12 5.45 5.89
N CYS A 138 16.92 6.37 5.38
CA CYS A 138 17.97 6.04 4.42
C CYS A 138 19.17 5.41 5.13
#